data_a89d211786f0a2919dd3519d55f6e5ed
#
_entry.id   a89d211786f0a2919dd3519d55f6e5ed
#
_cell.length_a   1.000
_cell.length_b   1.000
_cell.length_c   1.000
_cell.angle_alpha   90.00
_cell.angle_beta   90.00
_cell.angle_gamma   90.00
#
_symmetry.space_group_name_H-M   'P 1'
#
loop_
_entity.id
_entity.type
_entity.pdbx_description
1 polymer ?
#
loop_
_entity_poly.entity_id
_entity_poly.type
_entity_poly.pdbx_seq_one_letter_code
_entity_poly.pdbx_strand_id
1 'polypeptide(L)'
;MKAGFVGVGAMGAAMAGHVQAKGQGEVFAYDVRREAVDALADQGIKPVDTLADITRAADVIVVIVVDDQQVLDVTEALSVDGVEGTLIAVAATVHPDTMRKAAEIAAAKGLRVIDAPVCFGLYGAKEGQLASLCGGSAEDIEDARPVLDCYSRAVHHIGPLGCGQIAKTVNNMLHWANCVANYEALLIAKRFGIDAQKLREVLLQCPARNGTLADWDSTRFTWPIKDMDIALALAREGELTLPLYGQVDHLVQTLTPDGVKGLLYGDAAPYLGRTVTAKDEGGHGG
;
A
#
# COMPACT_ATOMS: atom_id res chain seq x y z
N MET A 1 -23.75 11.11 3.08
CA MET A 1 -22.47 11.39 2.40
C MET A 1 -22.39 10.50 1.17
N LYS A 2 -21.93 11.01 0.06
CA LYS A 2 -21.77 10.27 -1.20
C LYS A 2 -20.27 10.07 -1.44
N ALA A 3 -19.86 8.83 -1.71
CA ALA A 3 -18.46 8.50 -1.94
C ALA A 3 -18.19 8.17 -3.41
N GLY A 4 -17.11 8.69 -3.95
CA GLY A 4 -16.59 8.35 -5.27
C GLY A 4 -15.31 7.52 -5.17
N PHE A 5 -15.10 6.58 -6.08
CA PHE A 5 -13.86 5.82 -6.20
C PHE A 5 -13.30 5.94 -7.62
N VAL A 6 -12.08 6.45 -7.73
CA VAL A 6 -11.32 6.50 -8.99
C VAL A 6 -10.18 5.50 -8.90
N GLY A 7 -10.22 4.51 -9.78
CA GLY A 7 -9.37 3.34 -9.74
C GLY A 7 -10.00 2.22 -8.91
N VAL A 8 -10.75 1.31 -9.57
CA VAL A 8 -11.41 0.17 -8.94
C VAL A 8 -10.75 -1.16 -9.33
N GLY A 9 -9.44 -1.17 -9.35
CA GLY A 9 -8.67 -2.41 -9.35
C GLY A 9 -8.90 -3.21 -8.06
N ALA A 10 -8.09 -4.25 -7.82
CA ALA A 10 -8.31 -5.18 -6.70
C ALA A 10 -8.45 -4.52 -5.32
N MET A 11 -7.68 -3.45 -5.07
CA MET A 11 -7.76 -2.68 -3.81
C MET A 11 -8.99 -1.78 -3.78
N GLY A 12 -9.15 -0.92 -4.79
CA GLY A 12 -10.23 0.06 -4.84
C GLY A 12 -11.62 -0.58 -4.88
N ALA A 13 -11.78 -1.69 -5.59
CA ALA A 13 -13.02 -2.46 -5.61
C ALA A 13 -13.41 -2.97 -4.22
N ALA A 14 -12.44 -3.53 -3.48
CA ALA A 14 -12.69 -4.01 -2.12
C ALA A 14 -13.04 -2.86 -1.16
N MET A 15 -12.32 -1.73 -1.26
CA MET A 15 -12.59 -0.54 -0.44
C MET A 15 -13.98 0.04 -0.74
N ALA A 16 -14.35 0.20 -2.03
CA ALA A 16 -15.67 0.66 -2.45
C ALA A 16 -16.79 -0.26 -1.96
N GLY A 17 -16.57 -1.59 -2.03
CA GLY A 17 -17.50 -2.59 -1.51
C GLY A 17 -17.77 -2.43 -0.02
N HIS A 18 -16.76 -2.15 0.79
CA HIS A 18 -16.94 -1.90 2.24
C HIS A 18 -17.72 -0.61 2.50
N VAL A 19 -17.49 0.47 1.74
CA VAL A 19 -18.24 1.71 1.88
C VAL A 19 -19.71 1.46 1.53
N GLN A 20 -19.98 0.75 0.44
CA GLN A 20 -21.36 0.41 0.03
C GLN A 20 -22.05 -0.49 1.06
N ALA A 21 -21.36 -1.52 1.56
CA ALA A 21 -21.94 -2.47 2.52
C ALA A 21 -22.27 -1.85 3.88
N LYS A 22 -21.52 -0.86 4.34
CA LYS A 22 -21.78 -0.16 5.61
C LYS A 22 -22.87 0.89 5.52
N GLY A 23 -23.47 1.09 4.34
CA GLY A 23 -24.66 1.94 4.16
C GLY A 23 -24.42 3.42 4.42
N GLN A 24 -23.20 3.91 4.20
CA GLN A 24 -22.82 5.32 4.45
C GLN A 24 -23.37 6.29 3.38
N GLY A 25 -24.09 5.80 2.38
CA GLY A 25 -24.69 6.58 1.31
C GLY A 25 -24.50 5.91 -0.06
N GLU A 26 -24.61 6.72 -1.12
CA GLU A 26 -24.40 6.24 -2.48
C GLU A 26 -22.89 6.16 -2.79
N VAL A 27 -22.49 5.08 -3.46
CA VAL A 27 -21.11 4.88 -3.91
C VAL A 27 -21.06 4.91 -5.44
N PHE A 28 -20.18 5.73 -5.98
CA PHE A 28 -19.92 5.88 -7.41
C PHE A 28 -18.53 5.39 -7.74
N ALA A 29 -18.34 4.80 -8.92
CA ALA A 29 -17.04 4.27 -9.33
C ALA A 29 -16.69 4.65 -10.76
N TYR A 30 -15.41 4.93 -10.97
CA TYR A 30 -14.78 5.16 -12.27
C TYR A 30 -13.45 4.39 -12.36
N ASP A 31 -13.22 3.76 -13.47
CA ASP A 31 -11.92 3.18 -13.87
C ASP A 31 -11.80 3.33 -15.39
N VAL A 32 -10.57 3.47 -15.89
CA VAL A 32 -10.31 3.46 -17.34
C VAL A 32 -10.70 2.14 -18.02
N ARG A 33 -10.75 1.07 -17.23
CA ARG A 33 -11.24 -0.24 -17.64
C ARG A 33 -12.70 -0.38 -17.24
N ARG A 34 -13.60 -0.17 -18.18
CA ARG A 34 -15.05 -0.21 -17.94
C ARG A 34 -15.52 -1.51 -17.29
N GLU A 35 -14.96 -2.64 -17.69
CA GLU A 35 -15.28 -3.95 -17.11
C GLU A 35 -14.98 -4.05 -15.60
N ALA A 36 -14.01 -3.29 -15.10
CA ALA A 36 -13.71 -3.27 -13.66
C ALA A 36 -14.80 -2.55 -12.87
N VAL A 37 -15.44 -1.55 -13.47
CA VAL A 37 -16.55 -0.80 -12.87
C VAL A 37 -17.86 -1.60 -12.95
N ASP A 38 -18.13 -2.19 -14.13
CA ASP A 38 -19.35 -2.97 -14.36
C ASP A 38 -19.43 -4.20 -13.43
N ALA A 39 -18.29 -4.80 -13.09
CA ALA A 39 -18.20 -5.91 -12.12
C ALA A 39 -18.66 -5.51 -10.69
N LEU A 40 -18.81 -4.22 -10.39
CA LEU A 40 -19.26 -3.73 -9.08
C LEU A 40 -20.75 -3.39 -9.04
N ALA A 41 -21.44 -3.40 -10.18
CA ALA A 41 -22.86 -3.02 -10.28
C ALA A 41 -23.77 -3.90 -9.41
N ASP A 42 -23.50 -5.21 -9.35
CA ASP A 42 -24.25 -6.16 -8.52
C ASP A 42 -24.09 -5.91 -7.01
N GLN A 43 -23.08 -5.15 -6.60
CA GLN A 43 -22.88 -4.71 -5.23
C GLN A 43 -23.63 -3.41 -4.91
N GLY A 44 -24.36 -2.84 -5.87
CA GLY A 44 -25.07 -1.57 -5.72
C GLY A 44 -24.19 -0.32 -5.90
N ILE A 45 -22.94 -0.48 -6.35
CA ILE A 45 -22.03 0.61 -6.68
C ILE A 45 -22.40 1.15 -8.06
N LYS A 46 -22.59 2.46 -8.17
CA LYS A 46 -23.03 3.11 -9.39
C LYS A 46 -21.87 3.42 -10.33
N PRO A 47 -21.85 2.83 -11.53
CA PRO A 47 -20.86 3.20 -12.52
C PRO A 47 -21.10 4.62 -13.03
N VAL A 48 -20.02 5.37 -13.24
CA VAL A 48 -20.06 6.64 -13.97
C VAL A 48 -19.16 6.58 -15.20
N ASP A 49 -19.44 7.42 -16.20
CA ASP A 49 -18.77 7.35 -17.49
C ASP A 49 -17.55 8.28 -17.55
N THR A 50 -17.55 9.34 -16.75
CA THR A 50 -16.48 10.34 -16.76
C THR A 50 -16.07 10.75 -15.34
N LEU A 51 -14.84 11.30 -15.22
CA LEU A 51 -14.37 11.91 -13.97
C LEU A 51 -15.21 13.13 -13.58
N ALA A 52 -15.76 13.86 -14.54
CA ALA A 52 -16.71 14.94 -14.29
C ALA A 52 -17.99 14.46 -13.59
N ASP A 53 -18.50 13.29 -13.97
CA ASP A 53 -19.70 12.73 -13.35
C ASP A 53 -19.45 12.35 -11.89
N ILE A 54 -18.27 11.78 -11.57
CA ILE A 54 -17.95 11.42 -10.19
C ILE A 54 -17.78 12.67 -9.31
N THR A 55 -17.19 13.75 -9.85
CA THR A 55 -17.03 15.02 -9.13
C THR A 55 -18.37 15.65 -8.78
N ARG A 56 -19.34 15.58 -9.69
CA ARG A 56 -20.71 16.10 -9.45
C ARG A 56 -21.52 15.23 -8.49
N ALA A 57 -21.17 13.95 -8.40
CA ALA A 57 -21.96 12.97 -7.65
C ALA A 57 -21.49 12.77 -6.21
N ALA A 58 -20.22 12.98 -5.90
CA ALA A 58 -19.60 12.57 -4.64
C ALA A 58 -19.09 13.76 -3.80
N ASP A 59 -19.26 13.64 -2.48
CA ASP A 59 -18.72 14.59 -1.50
C ASP A 59 -17.25 14.30 -1.20
N VAL A 60 -16.89 13.00 -1.14
CA VAL A 60 -15.52 12.49 -0.92
C VAL A 60 -15.16 11.55 -2.05
N ILE A 61 -14.01 11.78 -2.69
CA ILE A 61 -13.50 10.97 -3.81
C ILE A 61 -12.19 10.31 -3.39
N VAL A 62 -12.20 8.99 -3.29
CA VAL A 62 -10.99 8.19 -3.02
C VAL A 62 -10.30 7.88 -4.36
N VAL A 63 -9.03 8.31 -4.48
CA VAL A 63 -8.21 8.06 -5.67
C VAL A 63 -7.17 7.00 -5.33
N ILE A 64 -7.25 5.84 -6.00
CA ILE A 64 -6.31 4.74 -5.81
C ILE A 64 -5.81 4.21 -7.17
N VAL A 65 -4.92 4.95 -7.75
CA VAL A 65 -4.27 4.70 -9.03
C VAL A 65 -2.82 4.23 -8.85
N VAL A 66 -2.08 4.01 -9.94
CA VAL A 66 -0.80 3.28 -9.89
C VAL A 66 0.39 4.16 -9.53
N ASP A 67 0.44 5.41 -10.05
CA ASP A 67 1.62 6.26 -10.00
C ASP A 67 1.30 7.74 -9.82
N ASP A 68 2.36 8.54 -9.70
CA ASP A 68 2.32 9.98 -9.47
C ASP A 68 1.63 10.73 -10.61
N GLN A 69 1.92 10.38 -11.86
CA GLN A 69 1.33 11.05 -13.02
C GLN A 69 -0.18 10.82 -13.08
N GLN A 70 -0.62 9.60 -12.82
CA GLN A 70 -2.06 9.29 -12.79
C GLN A 70 -2.79 10.04 -11.68
N VAL A 71 -2.16 10.28 -10.53
CA VAL A 71 -2.75 11.12 -9.46
C VAL A 71 -2.95 12.54 -9.95
N LEU A 72 -1.95 13.13 -10.62
CA LEU A 72 -2.04 14.50 -11.18
C LEU A 72 -3.11 14.57 -12.27
N ASP A 73 -3.09 13.65 -13.24
CA ASP A 73 -4.04 13.62 -14.36
C ASP A 73 -5.49 13.50 -13.87
N VAL A 74 -5.73 12.62 -12.88
CA VAL A 74 -7.04 12.46 -12.24
C VAL A 74 -7.44 13.72 -11.50
N THR A 75 -6.54 14.33 -10.74
CA THR A 75 -6.83 15.56 -10.00
C THR A 75 -7.16 16.71 -10.94
N GLU A 76 -6.43 16.87 -12.03
CA GLU A 76 -6.74 17.86 -13.07
C GLU A 76 -8.14 17.64 -13.67
N ALA A 77 -8.45 16.39 -14.05
CA ALA A 77 -9.73 16.06 -14.65
C ALA A 77 -10.91 16.24 -13.67
N LEU A 78 -10.75 15.86 -12.40
CA LEU A 78 -11.76 16.13 -11.34
C LEU A 78 -11.96 17.63 -11.13
N SER A 79 -10.90 18.43 -11.32
CA SER A 79 -10.94 19.88 -11.09
C SER A 79 -11.61 20.65 -12.24
N VAL A 80 -11.73 20.10 -13.45
CA VAL A 80 -12.38 20.78 -14.60
C VAL A 80 -13.81 21.19 -14.27
N ASP A 81 -14.61 20.24 -13.76
CA ASP A 81 -16.01 20.42 -13.36
C ASP A 81 -16.15 20.37 -11.83
N GLY A 82 -15.12 20.81 -11.11
CA GLY A 82 -15.05 20.75 -9.67
C GLY A 82 -16.25 21.38 -8.97
N VAL A 83 -16.81 20.65 -8.01
CA VAL A 83 -17.83 21.19 -7.10
C VAL A 83 -17.10 21.68 -5.85
N GLU A 84 -17.28 22.96 -5.51
CA GLU A 84 -16.64 23.57 -4.36
C GLU A 84 -16.91 22.75 -3.08
N GLY A 85 -15.85 22.50 -2.33
CA GLY A 85 -15.89 21.72 -1.09
C GLY A 85 -15.73 20.21 -1.26
N THR A 86 -15.75 19.66 -2.50
CA THR A 86 -15.45 18.23 -2.73
C THR A 86 -14.05 17.90 -2.21
N LEU A 87 -13.95 16.78 -1.49
CA LEU A 87 -12.71 16.31 -0.89
C LEU A 87 -12.11 15.13 -1.66
N ILE A 88 -10.88 15.27 -2.12
CA ILE A 88 -10.11 14.23 -2.80
C ILE A 88 -9.17 13.56 -1.78
N ALA A 89 -9.38 12.28 -1.49
CA ALA A 89 -8.55 11.46 -0.62
C ALA A 89 -7.66 10.54 -1.47
N VAL A 90 -6.36 10.84 -1.58
CA VAL A 90 -5.43 10.06 -2.38
C VAL A 90 -4.91 8.88 -1.57
N ALA A 91 -5.44 7.69 -1.86
CA ALA A 91 -5.04 6.41 -1.24
C ALA A 91 -3.87 5.72 -1.97
N ALA A 92 -3.50 6.18 -3.14
CA ALA A 92 -2.30 5.74 -3.86
C ALA A 92 -1.02 6.10 -3.08
N THR A 93 0.01 5.26 -3.21
CA THR A 93 1.35 5.58 -2.68
C THR A 93 2.12 6.36 -3.74
N VAL A 94 2.40 7.63 -3.46
CA VAL A 94 3.07 8.57 -4.37
C VAL A 94 4.07 9.44 -3.60
N HIS A 95 4.87 10.19 -4.33
CA HIS A 95 5.81 11.14 -3.73
C HIS A 95 5.05 12.28 -3.01
N PRO A 96 5.49 12.79 -1.84
CA PRO A 96 4.84 13.90 -1.14
C PRO A 96 4.69 15.17 -1.99
N ASP A 97 5.62 15.44 -2.92
CA ASP A 97 5.52 16.58 -3.85
C ASP A 97 4.33 16.46 -4.79
N THR A 98 3.97 15.26 -5.18
CA THR A 98 2.78 15.00 -5.99
C THR A 98 1.53 15.43 -5.24
N MET A 99 1.48 15.20 -3.93
CA MET A 99 0.36 15.67 -3.10
C MET A 99 0.27 17.19 -3.04
N ARG A 100 1.43 17.88 -2.94
CA ARG A 100 1.46 19.35 -2.97
C ARG A 100 0.94 19.90 -4.29
N LYS A 101 1.42 19.34 -5.41
CA LYS A 101 0.95 19.73 -6.77
C LYS A 101 -0.55 19.43 -6.96
N ALA A 102 -1.02 18.26 -6.52
CA ALA A 102 -2.43 17.90 -6.58
C ALA A 102 -3.30 18.89 -5.79
N ALA A 103 -2.85 19.30 -4.61
CA ALA A 103 -3.56 20.30 -3.82
C ALA A 103 -3.60 21.69 -4.48
N GLU A 104 -2.50 22.12 -5.12
CA GLU A 104 -2.47 23.39 -5.88
C GLU A 104 -3.47 23.37 -7.05
N ILE A 105 -3.52 22.26 -7.80
CA ILE A 105 -4.46 22.06 -8.91
C ILE A 105 -5.91 22.11 -8.39
N ALA A 106 -6.21 21.36 -7.34
CA ALA A 106 -7.54 21.24 -6.76
C ALA A 106 -8.03 22.56 -6.14
N ALA A 107 -7.16 23.25 -5.39
CA ALA A 107 -7.49 24.52 -4.72
C ALA A 107 -7.90 25.63 -5.70
N ALA A 108 -7.36 25.63 -6.93
CA ALA A 108 -7.75 26.59 -7.98
C ALA A 108 -9.24 26.47 -8.38
N LYS A 109 -9.91 25.39 -7.98
CA LYS A 109 -11.32 25.09 -8.23
C LYS A 109 -12.14 24.88 -6.96
N GLY A 110 -11.60 25.22 -5.80
CA GLY A 110 -12.28 25.09 -4.52
C GLY A 110 -12.41 23.65 -4.01
N LEU A 111 -11.64 22.69 -4.58
CA LEU A 111 -11.57 21.32 -4.08
C LEU A 111 -10.50 21.22 -2.99
N ARG A 112 -10.67 20.24 -2.09
CA ARG A 112 -9.75 19.95 -0.99
C ARG A 112 -9.03 18.63 -1.25
N VAL A 113 -7.81 18.49 -0.77
CA VAL A 113 -6.99 17.27 -0.98
C VAL A 113 -6.37 16.83 0.34
N ILE A 114 -6.47 15.54 0.61
CA ILE A 114 -5.69 14.85 1.64
C ILE A 114 -4.93 13.67 1.04
N ASP A 115 -3.80 13.30 1.61
CA ASP A 115 -3.18 12.02 1.38
C ASP A 115 -3.65 11.01 2.43
N ALA A 116 -4.05 9.83 1.98
CA ALA A 116 -4.58 8.76 2.81
C ALA A 116 -4.10 7.39 2.35
N PRO A 117 -2.78 7.19 2.09
CA PRO A 117 -2.25 5.90 1.68
C PRO A 117 -2.52 4.83 2.75
N VAL A 118 -2.65 3.57 2.30
CA VAL A 118 -3.11 2.48 3.13
C VAL A 118 -2.04 1.41 3.36
N CYS A 119 -2.06 0.78 4.53
CA CYS A 119 -1.25 -0.37 4.90
C CYS A 119 -2.10 -1.64 5.00
N PHE A 120 -1.46 -2.84 5.02
CA PHE A 120 -2.03 -4.19 5.05
C PHE A 120 -2.45 -4.75 3.69
N GLY A 121 -2.12 -4.08 2.57
CA GLY A 121 -2.24 -4.61 1.21
C GLY A 121 -3.63 -5.14 0.85
N LEU A 122 -3.68 -6.06 -0.10
CA LEU A 122 -4.94 -6.59 -0.62
C LEU A 122 -5.72 -7.41 0.43
N TYR A 123 -5.02 -8.10 1.33
CA TYR A 123 -5.68 -8.84 2.40
C TYR A 123 -6.46 -7.87 3.32
N GLY A 124 -5.78 -6.83 3.82
CA GLY A 124 -6.43 -5.80 4.62
C GLY A 124 -7.59 -5.09 3.91
N ALA A 125 -7.46 -4.86 2.58
CA ALA A 125 -8.54 -4.28 1.79
C ALA A 125 -9.77 -5.19 1.73
N LYS A 126 -9.59 -6.49 1.49
CA LYS A 126 -10.68 -7.47 1.43
C LYS A 126 -11.42 -7.61 2.78
N GLU A 127 -10.68 -7.57 3.87
CA GLU A 127 -11.23 -7.73 5.22
C GLU A 127 -11.76 -6.41 5.81
N GLY A 128 -11.60 -5.27 5.12
CA GLY A 128 -11.94 -3.95 5.68
C GLY A 128 -11.09 -3.59 6.89
N GLN A 129 -9.82 -4.02 6.90
CA GLN A 129 -8.88 -3.93 8.01
C GLN A 129 -7.60 -3.16 7.61
N LEU A 130 -7.73 -2.24 6.67
CA LEU A 130 -6.61 -1.35 6.31
C LEU A 130 -6.26 -0.40 7.47
N ALA A 131 -5.10 0.20 7.43
CA ALA A 131 -4.76 1.38 8.21
C ALA A 131 -4.51 2.53 7.24
N SER A 132 -5.28 3.61 7.36
CA SER A 132 -5.09 4.84 6.57
C SER A 132 -4.15 5.78 7.32
N LEU A 133 -3.08 6.21 6.65
CA LEU A 133 -2.09 7.15 7.17
C LEU A 133 -2.36 8.51 6.52
N CYS A 134 -3.00 9.42 7.24
CA CYS A 134 -3.55 10.64 6.64
C CYS A 134 -2.66 11.86 6.88
N GLY A 135 -2.42 12.61 5.81
CA GLY A 135 -1.85 13.95 5.83
C GLY A 135 -2.84 14.97 5.28
N GLY A 136 -2.94 16.12 5.95
CA GLY A 136 -3.87 17.19 5.61
C GLY A 136 -4.30 17.97 6.84
N SER A 137 -5.31 18.82 6.70
CA SER A 137 -5.92 19.48 7.84
C SER A 137 -6.71 18.48 8.70
N ALA A 138 -6.83 18.73 10.00
CA ALA A 138 -7.62 17.88 10.88
C ALA A 138 -9.10 17.87 10.46
N GLU A 139 -9.62 19.01 9.99
CA GLU A 139 -10.99 19.15 9.51
C GLU A 139 -11.25 18.28 8.28
N ASP A 140 -10.38 18.34 7.27
CA ASP A 140 -10.52 17.53 6.04
C ASP A 140 -10.46 16.03 6.33
N ILE A 141 -9.61 15.62 7.28
CA ILE A 141 -9.50 14.21 7.67
C ILE A 141 -10.75 13.74 8.40
N GLU A 142 -11.33 14.56 9.29
CA GLU A 142 -12.59 14.24 9.95
C GLU A 142 -13.76 14.21 8.96
N ASP A 143 -13.78 15.09 7.96
CA ASP A 143 -14.77 15.05 6.86
C ASP A 143 -14.65 13.76 6.01
N ALA A 144 -13.43 13.27 5.78
CA ALA A 144 -13.20 12.02 5.06
C ALA A 144 -13.48 10.77 5.92
N ARG A 145 -13.38 10.87 7.25
CA ARG A 145 -13.44 9.76 8.19
C ARG A 145 -14.60 8.80 7.97
N PRO A 146 -15.85 9.26 7.74
CA PRO A 146 -16.97 8.35 7.50
C PRO A 146 -16.77 7.38 6.32
N VAL A 147 -15.98 7.78 5.31
CA VAL A 147 -15.61 6.93 4.18
C VAL A 147 -14.40 6.06 4.53
N LEU A 148 -13.37 6.65 5.15
CA LEU A 148 -12.12 5.95 5.48
C LEU A 148 -12.35 4.82 6.50
N ASP A 149 -13.17 5.04 7.53
CA ASP A 149 -13.48 4.05 8.56
C ASP A 149 -14.25 2.83 8.02
N CYS A 150 -14.87 2.95 6.81
CA CYS A 150 -15.56 1.82 6.21
C CYS A 150 -14.61 0.68 5.84
N TYR A 151 -13.41 0.99 5.40
CA TYR A 151 -12.42 0.00 4.95
C TYR A 151 -11.14 -0.04 5.81
N SER A 152 -11.05 0.86 6.81
CA SER A 152 -9.88 0.91 7.70
C SER A 152 -10.27 0.55 9.13
N ARG A 153 -9.43 -0.26 9.78
CA ARG A 153 -9.49 -0.51 11.22
C ARG A 153 -8.98 0.66 12.06
N ALA A 154 -8.20 1.54 11.43
CA ALA A 154 -7.66 2.74 12.05
C ALA A 154 -7.36 3.80 10.98
N VAL A 155 -7.70 5.06 11.31
CA VAL A 155 -7.38 6.26 10.52
C VAL A 155 -6.47 7.13 11.39
N HIS A 156 -5.24 7.31 10.95
CA HIS A 156 -4.21 8.04 11.70
C HIS A 156 -3.93 9.39 11.03
N HIS A 157 -4.16 10.48 11.73
CA HIS A 157 -3.68 11.80 11.31
C HIS A 157 -2.19 11.92 11.67
N ILE A 158 -1.33 11.97 10.64
CA ILE A 158 0.13 12.00 10.81
C ILE A 158 0.64 13.44 10.91
N GLY A 159 0.05 14.37 10.16
CA GLY A 159 0.47 15.76 10.11
C GLY A 159 -0.08 16.48 8.87
N PRO A 160 0.52 17.60 8.46
CA PRO A 160 0.16 18.32 7.24
C PRO A 160 0.18 17.45 5.98
N LEU A 161 -0.36 17.97 4.89
CA LEU A 161 -0.40 17.31 3.58
C LEU A 161 0.99 16.79 3.16
N GLY A 162 1.04 15.54 2.69
CA GLY A 162 2.26 14.81 2.35
C GLY A 162 2.83 13.97 3.51
N CYS A 163 2.46 14.25 4.77
CA CYS A 163 2.96 13.47 5.91
C CYS A 163 2.46 12.02 5.92
N GLY A 164 1.27 11.74 5.42
CA GLY A 164 0.77 10.38 5.25
C GLY A 164 1.62 9.60 4.25
N GLN A 165 2.03 10.21 3.13
CA GLN A 165 2.92 9.57 2.15
C GLN A 165 4.32 9.31 2.74
N ILE A 166 4.86 10.23 3.54
CA ILE A 166 6.12 10.00 4.25
C ILE A 166 5.98 8.83 5.22
N ALA A 167 4.91 8.80 6.03
CA ALA A 167 4.66 7.69 6.96
C ALA A 167 4.49 6.35 6.22
N LYS A 168 3.81 6.36 5.07
CA LYS A 168 3.68 5.17 4.21
C LYS A 168 5.02 4.71 3.68
N THR A 169 5.88 5.63 3.23
CA THR A 169 7.24 5.33 2.78
C THR A 169 8.07 4.69 3.88
N VAL A 170 8.04 5.25 5.10
CA VAL A 170 8.74 4.69 6.27
C VAL A 170 8.23 3.27 6.60
N ASN A 171 6.90 3.06 6.57
CA ASN A 171 6.33 1.73 6.75
C ASN A 171 6.85 0.73 5.70
N ASN A 172 6.88 1.13 4.43
CA ASN A 172 7.31 0.25 3.34
C ASN A 172 8.82 -0.03 3.41
N MET A 173 9.64 0.96 3.76
CA MET A 173 11.07 0.76 4.03
C MET A 173 11.30 -0.33 5.07
N LEU A 174 10.62 -0.25 6.22
CA LEU A 174 10.73 -1.24 7.28
C LEU A 174 10.20 -2.62 6.85
N HIS A 175 9.11 -2.67 6.08
CA HIS A 175 8.58 -3.91 5.54
C HIS A 175 9.59 -4.60 4.62
N TRP A 176 10.16 -3.89 3.65
CA TRP A 176 11.13 -4.46 2.70
C TRP A 176 12.45 -4.85 3.37
N ALA A 177 12.92 -4.05 4.35
CA ALA A 177 14.08 -4.42 5.15
C ALA A 177 13.82 -5.72 5.95
N ASN A 178 12.65 -5.86 6.55
CA ASN A 178 12.26 -7.09 7.24
C ASN A 178 12.13 -8.28 6.28
N CYS A 179 11.68 -8.10 5.04
CA CYS A 179 11.66 -9.18 4.06
C CYS A 179 13.07 -9.77 3.84
N VAL A 180 14.06 -8.90 3.63
CA VAL A 180 15.46 -9.31 3.44
C VAL A 180 16.03 -9.95 4.70
N ALA A 181 15.89 -9.28 5.84
CA ALA A 181 16.44 -9.76 7.12
C ALA A 181 15.85 -11.12 7.55
N ASN A 182 14.52 -11.29 7.41
CA ASN A 182 13.86 -12.56 7.70
C ASN A 182 14.38 -13.69 6.79
N TYR A 183 14.56 -13.38 5.49
CA TYR A 183 15.03 -14.35 4.51
C TYR A 183 16.44 -14.84 4.87
N GLU A 184 17.39 -13.93 5.08
CA GLU A 184 18.77 -14.26 5.43
C GLU A 184 18.88 -15.00 6.75
N ALA A 185 18.14 -14.57 7.77
CA ALA A 185 18.14 -15.23 9.08
C ALA A 185 17.64 -16.68 8.99
N LEU A 186 16.53 -16.92 8.27
CA LEU A 186 15.97 -18.27 8.13
C LEU A 186 16.77 -19.16 7.15
N LEU A 187 17.57 -18.57 6.24
CA LEU A 187 18.54 -19.34 5.46
C LEU A 187 19.59 -20.03 6.34
N ILE A 188 20.02 -19.36 7.42
CA ILE A 188 20.95 -19.96 8.40
C ILE A 188 20.29 -21.21 9.00
N ALA A 189 19.04 -21.09 9.45
CA ALA A 189 18.30 -22.20 10.02
C ALA A 189 18.21 -23.40 9.03
N LYS A 190 17.80 -23.12 7.80
CA LYS A 190 17.72 -24.12 6.73
C LYS A 190 19.08 -24.80 6.49
N ARG A 191 20.16 -24.02 6.45
CA ARG A 191 21.51 -24.55 6.21
C ARG A 191 21.97 -25.51 7.31
N PHE A 192 21.50 -25.32 8.55
CA PHE A 192 21.81 -26.18 9.68
C PHE A 192 20.71 -27.24 9.97
N GLY A 193 19.84 -27.53 8.99
CA GLY A 193 18.85 -28.58 9.09
C GLY A 193 17.66 -28.25 10.00
N ILE A 194 17.52 -26.98 10.39
CA ILE A 194 16.36 -26.52 11.17
C ILE A 194 15.20 -26.20 10.22
N ASP A 195 14.02 -26.72 10.51
CA ASP A 195 12.79 -26.39 9.79
C ASP A 195 12.50 -24.87 9.93
N ALA A 196 12.54 -24.16 8.82
CA ALA A 196 12.42 -22.71 8.79
C ALA A 196 10.99 -22.25 9.19
N GLN A 197 9.94 -23.00 8.83
CA GLN A 197 8.57 -22.69 9.21
C GLN A 197 8.34 -22.89 10.70
N LYS A 198 8.82 -23.98 11.24
CA LYS A 198 8.76 -24.24 12.68
C LYS A 198 9.54 -23.18 13.48
N LEU A 199 10.70 -22.77 12.99
CA LEU A 199 11.47 -21.70 13.63
C LEU A 199 10.74 -20.36 13.52
N ARG A 200 10.10 -20.04 12.37
CA ARG A 200 9.26 -18.84 12.22
C ARG A 200 8.19 -18.75 13.29
N GLU A 201 7.47 -19.85 13.55
CA GLU A 201 6.42 -19.92 14.60
C GLU A 201 6.97 -19.60 15.99
N VAL A 202 8.18 -20.07 16.29
CA VAL A 202 8.88 -19.76 17.54
C VAL A 202 9.29 -18.30 17.59
N LEU A 203 9.86 -17.77 16.51
CA LEU A 203 10.33 -16.38 16.44
C LEU A 203 9.18 -15.37 16.58
N LEU A 204 7.96 -15.71 16.16
CA LEU A 204 6.78 -14.88 16.38
C LEU A 204 6.40 -14.72 17.86
N GLN A 205 6.93 -15.58 18.74
CA GLN A 205 6.78 -15.50 20.18
C GLN A 205 8.01 -14.88 20.88
N CYS A 206 9.05 -14.53 20.11
CA CYS A 206 10.30 -13.95 20.61
C CYS A 206 10.37 -12.44 20.33
N PRO A 207 11.32 -11.71 20.94
CA PRO A 207 11.52 -10.27 20.69
C PRO A 207 11.81 -9.92 19.22
N ALA A 208 12.30 -10.86 18.42
CA ALA A 208 12.57 -10.69 16.98
C ALA A 208 11.29 -10.68 16.11
N ARG A 209 10.11 -10.91 16.70
CA ARG A 209 8.84 -10.88 15.97
C ARG A 209 8.64 -9.56 15.22
N ASN A 210 8.14 -9.66 14.00
CA ASN A 210 7.71 -8.51 13.22
C ASN A 210 6.50 -8.88 12.35
N GLY A 211 5.72 -7.87 11.94
CA GLY A 211 4.50 -8.09 11.15
C GLY A 211 4.78 -8.73 9.79
N THR A 212 5.91 -8.39 9.16
CA THR A 212 6.33 -9.00 7.89
C THR A 212 6.58 -10.49 8.04
N LEU A 213 7.22 -10.91 9.14
CA LEU A 213 7.46 -12.34 9.43
C LEU A 213 6.15 -13.11 9.64
N ALA A 214 5.14 -12.46 10.25
CA ALA A 214 3.83 -13.08 10.50
C ALA A 214 3.07 -13.39 9.21
N ASP A 215 3.07 -12.45 8.26
CA ASP A 215 2.28 -12.53 7.03
C ASP A 215 3.16 -12.75 5.77
N TRP A 216 4.36 -13.28 5.93
CA TRP A 216 5.39 -13.25 4.91
C TRP A 216 5.07 -14.06 3.66
N ASP A 217 4.44 -15.20 3.81
CA ASP A 217 3.99 -16.05 2.71
C ASP A 217 2.83 -15.44 1.90
N SER A 218 2.18 -14.38 2.40
CA SER A 218 1.21 -13.56 1.67
C SER A 218 1.84 -12.38 0.89
N THR A 219 3.13 -12.08 1.12
CA THR A 219 3.83 -10.97 0.48
C THR A 219 4.02 -11.23 -1.02
N ARG A 220 3.57 -10.29 -1.86
CA ARG A 220 3.56 -10.47 -3.32
C ARG A 220 4.83 -10.02 -4.03
N PHE A 221 5.69 -9.22 -3.40
CA PHE A 221 6.88 -8.61 -4.01
C PHE A 221 6.58 -7.83 -5.30
N THR A 222 5.43 -7.14 -5.36
CA THR A 222 4.98 -6.44 -6.58
C THR A 222 5.60 -5.05 -6.70
N TRP A 223 5.83 -4.36 -5.58
CA TRP A 223 6.14 -2.93 -5.55
C TRP A 223 7.46 -2.54 -4.85
N PRO A 224 8.42 -3.44 -4.59
CA PRO A 224 9.62 -3.05 -3.84
C PRO A 224 10.41 -1.95 -4.56
N ILE A 225 10.55 -2.02 -5.88
CA ILE A 225 11.30 -1.02 -6.67
C ILE A 225 10.65 0.36 -6.50
N LYS A 226 9.36 0.51 -6.81
CA LYS A 226 8.66 1.78 -6.68
C LYS A 226 8.74 2.36 -5.27
N ASP A 227 8.53 1.52 -4.25
CA ASP A 227 8.55 1.96 -2.85
C ASP A 227 9.95 2.42 -2.43
N MET A 228 10.99 1.70 -2.86
CA MET A 228 12.38 2.06 -2.55
C MET A 228 12.85 3.28 -3.34
N ASP A 229 12.39 3.47 -4.58
CA ASP A 229 12.67 4.68 -5.38
C ASP A 229 12.16 5.94 -4.67
N ILE A 230 10.93 5.92 -4.14
CA ILE A 230 10.37 7.02 -3.36
C ILE A 230 11.20 7.25 -2.08
N ALA A 231 11.54 6.18 -1.37
CA ALA A 231 12.32 6.26 -0.14
C ALA A 231 13.70 6.88 -0.36
N LEU A 232 14.41 6.44 -1.40
CA LEU A 232 15.74 6.94 -1.73
C LEU A 232 15.70 8.36 -2.33
N ALA A 233 14.61 8.75 -3.01
CA ALA A 233 14.39 10.13 -3.43
C ALA A 233 14.24 11.04 -2.21
N LEU A 234 13.38 10.69 -1.26
CA LEU A 234 13.21 11.44 -0.02
C LEU A 234 14.50 11.51 0.82
N ALA A 235 15.30 10.44 0.85
CA ALA A 235 16.59 10.46 1.52
C ALA A 235 17.55 11.48 0.88
N ARG A 236 17.60 11.54 -0.46
CA ARG A 236 18.41 12.54 -1.18
C ARG A 236 17.92 13.97 -0.93
N GLU A 237 16.63 14.20 -0.97
CA GLU A 237 16.04 15.53 -0.68
C GLU A 237 16.31 15.98 0.75
N GLY A 238 16.25 15.04 1.71
CA GLY A 238 16.56 15.30 3.11
C GLY A 238 18.05 15.29 3.45
N GLU A 239 18.94 15.15 2.46
CA GLU A 239 20.41 15.04 2.63
C GLU A 239 20.81 13.92 3.61
N LEU A 240 20.05 12.81 3.62
CA LEU A 240 20.27 11.66 4.49
C LEU A 240 21.07 10.57 3.77
N THR A 241 22.07 10.03 4.47
CA THR A 241 22.80 8.83 4.03
C THR A 241 22.21 7.62 4.73
N LEU A 242 21.60 6.70 3.97
CA LEU A 242 20.93 5.50 4.47
C LEU A 242 21.61 4.23 3.93
N PRO A 243 22.79 3.80 4.49
CA PRO A 243 23.57 2.69 3.93
C PRO A 243 22.80 1.36 3.91
N LEU A 244 22.04 1.07 4.96
CA LEU A 244 21.21 -0.14 5.04
C LEU A 244 20.20 -0.20 3.88
N TYR A 245 19.50 0.90 3.64
CA TYR A 245 18.43 0.91 2.64
C TYR A 245 18.94 0.88 1.19
N GLY A 246 20.15 1.35 0.92
CA GLY A 246 20.82 1.11 -0.36
C GLY A 246 21.08 -0.39 -0.63
N GLN A 247 21.38 -1.17 0.41
CA GLN A 247 21.50 -2.62 0.29
C GLN A 247 20.13 -3.30 0.20
N VAL A 248 19.16 -2.87 1.01
CA VAL A 248 17.79 -3.41 0.97
C VAL A 248 17.17 -3.24 -0.41
N ASP A 249 17.32 -2.06 -1.05
CA ASP A 249 16.84 -1.82 -2.41
C ASP A 249 17.37 -2.87 -3.39
N HIS A 250 18.64 -3.15 -3.35
CA HIS A 250 19.25 -4.16 -4.22
C HIS A 250 18.80 -5.59 -3.88
N LEU A 251 18.79 -5.96 -2.61
CA LEU A 251 18.53 -7.31 -2.17
C LEU A 251 17.06 -7.71 -2.27
N VAL A 252 16.13 -6.80 -1.97
CA VAL A 252 14.69 -7.10 -2.02
C VAL A 252 14.22 -7.46 -3.43
N GLN A 253 14.85 -6.92 -4.45
CA GLN A 253 14.55 -7.24 -5.86
C GLN A 253 14.91 -8.68 -6.23
N THR A 254 15.76 -9.36 -5.45
CA THR A 254 16.11 -10.78 -5.65
C THR A 254 15.13 -11.74 -4.98
N LEU A 255 14.24 -11.25 -4.11
CA LEU A 255 13.26 -12.05 -3.40
C LEU A 255 12.00 -12.26 -4.25
N THR A 256 11.43 -13.47 -4.15
CA THR A 256 10.19 -13.84 -4.84
C THR A 256 9.27 -14.61 -3.92
N PRO A 257 7.95 -14.64 -4.20
CA PRO A 257 7.01 -15.47 -3.43
C PRO A 257 7.40 -16.95 -3.42
N ASP A 258 7.90 -17.48 -4.54
CA ASP A 258 8.33 -18.88 -4.63
C ASP A 258 9.63 -19.13 -3.83
N GLY A 259 10.55 -18.16 -3.81
CA GLY A 259 11.74 -18.21 -2.96
C GLY A 259 11.37 -18.29 -1.48
N VAL A 260 10.43 -17.47 -1.03
CA VAL A 260 9.92 -17.51 0.37
C VAL A 260 9.24 -18.84 0.68
N LYS A 261 8.41 -19.37 -0.22
CA LYS A 261 7.79 -20.68 -0.04
C LYS A 261 8.83 -21.80 0.00
N GLY A 262 9.84 -21.77 -0.89
CA GLY A 262 10.94 -22.73 -0.87
C GLY A 262 11.73 -22.68 0.43
N LEU A 263 11.96 -21.49 0.98
CA LEU A 263 12.60 -21.32 2.27
C LEU A 263 11.77 -21.88 3.42
N LEU A 264 10.49 -21.58 3.48
CA LEU A 264 9.62 -21.99 4.59
C LEU A 264 9.21 -23.47 4.53
N TYR A 265 8.84 -23.96 3.35
CA TYR A 265 8.12 -25.22 3.19
C TYR A 265 8.86 -26.24 2.32
N GLY A 266 9.90 -25.83 1.58
CA GLY A 266 10.67 -26.72 0.70
C GLY A 266 11.98 -27.21 1.33
N ASP A 267 12.67 -28.11 0.61
CA ASP A 267 13.99 -28.61 1.03
C ASP A 267 15.12 -27.67 0.65
N ALA A 268 14.89 -26.75 -0.28
CA ALA A 268 15.86 -25.82 -0.82
C ALA A 268 15.30 -24.40 -0.96
N ALA A 269 16.18 -23.40 -0.83
CA ALA A 269 15.85 -22.00 -1.00
C ALA A 269 16.86 -21.31 -1.91
N PRO A 270 16.39 -20.57 -2.96
CA PRO A 270 17.29 -19.80 -3.81
C PRO A 270 17.68 -18.48 -3.13
N TYR A 271 18.95 -18.11 -3.20
CA TYR A 271 19.41 -16.79 -2.77
C TYR A 271 20.69 -16.39 -3.51
N LEU A 272 20.70 -15.20 -4.12
CA LEU A 272 21.84 -14.61 -4.85
C LEU A 272 22.51 -15.60 -5.84
N GLY A 273 21.71 -16.27 -6.66
CA GLY A 273 22.18 -17.21 -7.67
C GLY A 273 22.67 -18.56 -7.13
N ARG A 274 22.45 -18.84 -5.84
CA ARG A 274 22.77 -20.12 -5.20
C ARG A 274 21.51 -20.80 -4.69
N THR A 275 21.57 -22.13 -4.60
CA THR A 275 20.55 -22.94 -3.92
C THR A 275 21.10 -23.37 -2.55
N VAL A 276 20.35 -23.03 -1.49
CA VAL A 276 20.70 -23.37 -0.11
C VAL A 276 19.84 -24.56 0.32
N THR A 277 20.53 -25.64 0.74
CA THR A 277 19.95 -26.85 1.32
C THR A 277 20.58 -27.09 2.70
N ALA A 278 20.05 -28.02 3.48
CA ALA A 278 20.73 -28.50 4.68
C ALA A 278 22.15 -29.01 4.37
N LYS A 279 23.06 -28.85 5.30
CA LYS A 279 24.36 -29.51 5.21
C LYS A 279 24.17 -31.03 5.43
N ASP A 280 24.80 -31.84 4.61
CA ASP A 280 24.94 -33.26 4.95
C ASP A 280 25.64 -33.39 6.31
N GLU A 281 25.08 -34.15 7.20
CA GLU A 281 25.72 -34.53 8.48
C GLU A 281 26.87 -35.54 8.23
N GLY A 282 27.62 -35.38 7.17
CA GLY A 282 28.67 -36.24 6.74
C GLY A 282 30.05 -35.57 6.74
N GLY A 283 30.85 -35.78 7.79
CA GLY A 283 32.29 -35.54 7.72
C GLY A 283 32.92 -34.73 8.86
N HIS A 284 32.69 -35.09 10.10
CA HIS A 284 33.75 -34.98 11.08
C HIS A 284 34.56 -36.28 11.00
N GLY A 285 35.30 -36.39 9.94
CA GLY A 285 36.27 -37.44 9.73
C GLY A 285 37.68 -36.84 9.88
N GLY A 286 38.32 -37.20 10.97
CA GLY A 286 39.78 -37.24 11.11
C GLY A 286 40.50 -35.91 11.23
#